data_07dcf01d2e4eb1bcc7dbc06afc62cd49
#
_entry.id   07dcf01d2e4eb1bcc7dbc06afc62cd49
#
_cell.length_a   1.000
_cell.length_b   1.000
_cell.length_c   1.000
_cell.angle_alpha   90.00
_cell.angle_beta   90.00
_cell.angle_gamma   90.00
#
_symmetry.space_group_name_H-M   'P 1'
#
loop_
_entity.id
_entity.type
_entity.pdbx_description
1 polymer ?
#
loop_
_entity_poly.entity_id
_entity_poly.type
_entity_poly.pdbx_seq_one_letter_code
_entity_poly.pdbx_strand_id
1 'polypeptide(L)'
;MGCQNSVMALFEYRRYEAVPGKLPALHHRFETITLGYFKKHGIGVVGFWDAVTGTSNELHYILRFDDMAHREKAWGAFQSDEGWIRDRAESEKDGPLVARLYNQFWRATDYSPMK
;
A
#
# COMPACT_ATOMS: atom_id res chain seq x y z
N MET A 1 30.59 4.67 -11.09
CA MET A 1 30.15 4.28 -11.21
C MET A 1 28.91 4.18 -11.58
N GLY A 2 28.50 4.30 -12.31
CA GLY A 2 27.16 4.35 -12.78
C GLY A 2 26.19 3.39 -12.16
N CYS A 3 26.64 2.43 -11.53
CA CYS A 3 25.79 1.44 -10.92
C CYS A 3 24.86 2.01 -9.87
N GLN A 4 25.21 3.14 -9.32
CA GLN A 4 24.34 3.76 -8.34
C GLN A 4 22.98 4.11 -8.91
N ASN A 5 22.93 4.36 -10.20
CA ASN A 5 21.68 4.74 -10.85
C ASN A 5 20.67 3.61 -10.82
N SER A 6 21.15 2.37 -10.80
CA SER A 6 20.26 1.23 -10.85
C SER A 6 19.53 0.99 -9.54
N VAL A 7 19.94 1.66 -8.45
CA VAL A 7 19.30 1.43 -7.15
C VAL A 7 18.20 2.42 -6.85
N MET A 8 17.79 3.21 -7.83
CA MET A 8 16.70 4.16 -7.60
C MET A 8 15.38 3.40 -7.52
N ALA A 9 14.84 3.37 -6.32
CA ALA A 9 13.59 2.67 -6.08
C ALA A 9 12.41 3.46 -6.63
N LEU A 10 11.33 2.74 -6.84
CA LEU A 10 10.02 3.33 -7.11
C LEU A 10 9.23 3.27 -5.83
N PHE A 11 8.64 4.38 -5.46
CA PHE A 11 7.75 4.43 -4.30
C PHE A 11 6.33 4.61 -4.78
N GLU A 12 5.39 3.95 -4.13
CA GLU A 12 3.98 4.14 -4.41
C GLU A 12 3.30 4.67 -3.16
N TYR A 13 2.85 5.93 -3.24
CA TYR A 13 2.03 6.53 -2.21
C TYR A 13 0.58 6.16 -2.46
N ARG A 14 -0.10 5.68 -1.42
CA ARG A 14 -1.51 5.30 -1.51
C ARG A 14 -2.27 5.98 -0.38
N ARG A 15 -3.42 6.54 -0.73
CA ARG A 15 -4.30 7.16 0.25
C ARG A 15 -5.67 6.51 0.13
N TYR A 16 -6.13 5.94 1.22
CA TYR A 16 -7.45 5.34 1.30
C TYR A 16 -8.36 6.27 2.08
N GLU A 17 -9.55 6.51 1.55
CA GLU A 17 -10.60 7.17 2.29
C GLU A 17 -11.56 6.09 2.72
N ALA A 18 -11.63 5.83 4.01
CA ALA A 18 -12.49 4.78 4.54
C ALA A 18 -13.96 5.21 4.48
N VAL A 19 -14.85 4.24 4.35
CA VAL A 19 -16.27 4.47 4.55
C VAL A 19 -16.45 5.01 5.98
N PRO A 20 -17.32 6.03 6.20
CA PRO A 20 -17.50 6.56 7.54
C PRO A 20 -17.74 5.47 8.59
N GLY A 21 -16.95 5.52 9.67
CA GLY A 21 -17.01 4.53 10.74
C GLY A 21 -16.19 3.28 10.49
N LYS A 22 -15.57 3.13 9.32
CA LYS A 22 -14.87 1.89 8.96
C LYS A 22 -13.34 1.98 9.06
N LEU A 23 -12.79 3.12 9.45
CA LEU A 23 -11.33 3.23 9.57
C LEU A 23 -10.74 2.22 10.56
N PRO A 24 -11.32 1.99 11.74
CA PRO A 24 -10.79 0.96 12.64
C PRO A 24 -10.78 -0.43 12.01
N ALA A 25 -11.83 -0.78 11.25
CA ALA A 25 -11.88 -2.06 10.57
C ALA A 25 -10.83 -2.15 9.46
N LEU A 26 -10.59 -1.03 8.76
CA LEU A 26 -9.55 -0.96 7.74
C LEU A 26 -8.15 -1.14 8.35
N HIS A 27 -7.87 -0.49 9.47
CA HIS A 27 -6.62 -0.70 10.20
C HIS A 27 -6.45 -2.16 10.59
N HIS A 28 -7.52 -2.77 11.10
CA HIS A 28 -7.48 -4.17 11.50
C HIS A 28 -7.17 -5.09 10.33
N ARG A 29 -7.77 -4.82 9.17
CA ARG A 29 -7.51 -5.62 7.97
C ARG A 29 -6.05 -5.51 7.53
N PHE A 30 -5.47 -4.31 7.52
CA PHE A 30 -4.06 -4.15 7.18
C PHE A 30 -3.18 -4.90 8.16
N GLU A 31 -3.42 -4.73 9.44
CA GLU A 31 -2.59 -5.31 10.47
C GLU A 31 -2.63 -6.84 10.46
N THR A 32 -3.81 -7.42 10.29
CA THR A 32 -3.98 -8.87 10.48
C THR A 32 -3.99 -9.66 9.18
N ILE A 33 -4.21 -9.01 8.02
CA ILE A 33 -4.38 -9.70 6.75
C ILE A 33 -3.43 -9.15 5.68
N THR A 34 -3.58 -7.88 5.32
CA THR A 34 -2.93 -7.32 4.15
C THR A 34 -1.41 -7.35 4.23
N LEU A 35 -0.84 -6.99 5.39
CA LEU A 35 0.62 -6.96 5.56
C LEU A 35 1.25 -8.33 5.33
N GLY A 36 0.57 -9.40 5.73
CA GLY A 36 1.05 -10.76 5.47
C GLY A 36 1.13 -11.06 3.99
N TYR A 37 0.12 -10.65 3.23
CA TYR A 37 0.12 -10.85 1.78
C TYR A 37 1.14 -9.95 1.08
N PHE A 38 1.34 -8.73 1.55
CA PHE A 38 2.40 -7.88 1.01
C PHE A 38 3.75 -8.57 1.17
N LYS A 39 4.03 -9.11 2.36
CA LYS A 39 5.28 -9.80 2.61
C LYS A 39 5.41 -11.04 1.71
N LYS A 40 4.33 -11.80 1.56
CA LYS A 40 4.33 -12.99 0.72
C LYS A 40 4.73 -12.69 -0.70
N HIS A 41 4.29 -11.56 -1.24
CA HIS A 41 4.51 -11.20 -2.65
C HIS A 41 5.68 -10.24 -2.86
N GLY A 42 6.50 -10.03 -1.85
CA GLY A 42 7.70 -9.22 -2.00
C GLY A 42 7.42 -7.73 -2.16
N ILE A 43 6.31 -7.24 -1.62
CA ILE A 43 5.95 -5.83 -1.65
C ILE A 43 6.55 -5.15 -0.42
N GLY A 44 7.51 -4.24 -0.63
CA GLY A 44 8.17 -3.53 0.46
C GLY A 44 7.25 -2.47 1.05
N VAL A 45 7.24 -2.37 2.37
CA VAL A 45 6.45 -1.37 3.08
C VAL A 45 7.39 -0.34 3.70
N VAL A 46 7.19 0.94 3.38
CA VAL A 46 7.92 2.04 4.01
C VAL A 46 7.25 2.39 5.33
N GLY A 47 5.94 2.56 5.32
CA GLY A 47 5.20 2.85 6.54
C GLY A 47 3.74 3.16 6.29
N PHE A 48 3.00 3.26 7.38
CA PHE A 48 1.57 3.58 7.39
C PHE A 48 1.33 4.73 8.36
N TRP A 49 0.47 5.65 7.96
CA TRP A 49 0.14 6.81 8.80
C TRP A 49 -1.35 7.11 8.71
N ASP A 50 -1.92 7.57 9.81
CA ASP A 50 -3.21 8.25 9.75
C ASP A 50 -3.01 9.72 10.12
N ALA A 51 -3.99 10.55 9.81
CA ALA A 51 -3.84 11.98 10.00
C ALA A 51 -4.23 12.39 11.42
N VAL A 52 -3.35 13.11 12.09
CA VAL A 52 -3.66 13.70 13.40
C VAL A 52 -4.62 14.89 13.20
N THR A 53 -4.39 15.64 12.13
CA THR A 53 -5.27 16.75 11.72
C THR A 53 -5.53 16.62 10.23
N GLY A 54 -6.57 17.28 9.75
CA GLY A 54 -6.94 17.26 8.34
C GLY A 54 -8.21 16.47 8.12
N THR A 55 -8.32 15.84 6.95
CA THR A 55 -9.50 15.06 6.59
C THR A 55 -9.57 13.80 7.45
N SER A 56 -10.73 13.54 8.04
CA SER A 56 -10.94 12.33 8.82
C SER A 56 -11.10 11.11 7.91
N ASN A 57 -10.97 9.93 8.51
CA ASN A 57 -11.17 8.65 7.83
C ASN A 57 -10.15 8.35 6.72
N GLU A 58 -8.96 8.92 6.79
CA GLU A 58 -7.91 8.67 5.82
C GLU A 58 -6.79 7.81 6.40
N LEU A 59 -6.30 6.89 5.56
CA LEU A 59 -5.12 6.11 5.83
C LEU A 59 -4.14 6.35 4.70
N HIS A 60 -2.89 6.65 5.05
CA HIS A 60 -1.83 6.92 4.08
C HIS A 60 -0.74 5.89 4.25
N TYR A 61 -0.21 5.37 3.15
CA TYR A 61 0.95 4.49 3.26
C TYR A 61 1.80 4.56 2.01
N ILE A 62 3.03 4.12 2.15
CA ILE A 62 4.01 4.14 1.07
C ILE A 62 4.61 2.75 0.93
N LEU A 63 4.61 2.26 -0.30
CA LEU A 63 5.23 1.00 -0.67
C LEU A 63 6.50 1.29 -1.47
N ARG A 64 7.43 0.34 -1.46
CA ARG A 64 8.68 0.45 -2.20
C ARG A 64 8.84 -0.75 -3.12
N PHE A 65 9.20 -0.46 -4.36
CA PHE A 65 9.51 -1.47 -5.38
C PHE A 65 10.86 -1.14 -6.01
N ASP A 66 11.50 -2.15 -6.59
CA ASP A 66 12.77 -1.93 -7.29
C ASP A 66 12.56 -1.03 -8.51
N ASP A 67 11.47 -1.27 -9.25
CA ASP A 67 11.10 -0.53 -10.45
C ASP A 67 9.65 -0.83 -10.79
N MET A 68 9.16 -0.28 -11.89
CA MET A 68 7.77 -0.49 -12.30
C MET A 68 7.50 -1.94 -12.70
N ALA A 69 8.48 -2.62 -13.31
CA ALA A 69 8.30 -4.03 -13.68
C ALA A 69 8.10 -4.89 -12.44
N HIS A 70 8.89 -4.65 -11.39
CA HIS A 70 8.71 -5.33 -10.10
C HIS A 70 7.32 -5.04 -9.53
N ARG A 71 6.91 -3.77 -9.58
CA ARG A 71 5.60 -3.37 -9.05
C ARG A 71 4.47 -4.10 -9.77
N GLU A 72 4.50 -4.13 -11.10
CA GLU A 72 3.43 -4.76 -11.88
C GLU A 72 3.35 -6.25 -11.59
N LYS A 73 4.51 -6.91 -11.48
CA LYS A 73 4.53 -8.34 -11.21
C LYS A 73 4.04 -8.65 -9.79
N ALA A 74 4.58 -7.96 -8.80
CA ALA A 74 4.24 -8.22 -7.40
C ALA A 74 2.80 -7.84 -7.09
N TRP A 75 2.35 -6.69 -7.58
CA TRP A 75 0.98 -6.24 -7.36
C TRP A 75 -0.02 -7.15 -8.05
N GLY A 76 0.27 -7.56 -9.29
CA GLY A 76 -0.59 -8.50 -10.01
C GLY A 76 -0.72 -9.83 -9.30
N ALA A 77 0.39 -10.36 -8.78
CA ALA A 77 0.38 -11.61 -8.02
C ALA A 77 -0.44 -11.46 -6.73
N PHE A 78 -0.29 -10.33 -6.04
CA PHE A 78 -1.06 -10.04 -4.85
C PHE A 78 -2.56 -9.97 -5.16
N GLN A 79 -2.94 -9.22 -6.18
CA GLN A 79 -4.36 -9.04 -6.53
C GLN A 79 -5.02 -10.33 -6.99
N SER A 80 -4.27 -11.26 -7.56
CA SER A 80 -4.80 -12.54 -8.03
C SER A 80 -4.65 -13.68 -7.02
N ASP A 81 -4.06 -13.40 -5.86
CA ASP A 81 -3.89 -14.40 -4.81
C ASP A 81 -5.26 -14.79 -4.26
N GLU A 82 -5.63 -16.06 -4.38
CA GLU A 82 -6.94 -16.53 -3.97
C GLU A 82 -7.18 -16.37 -2.47
N GLY A 83 -6.12 -16.50 -1.67
CA GLY A 83 -6.20 -16.27 -0.24
C GLY A 83 -6.54 -14.83 0.09
N TRP A 84 -5.88 -13.89 -0.62
CA TRP A 84 -6.18 -12.47 -0.45
C TRP A 84 -7.61 -12.15 -0.86
N ILE A 85 -8.04 -12.67 -2.02
CA ILE A 85 -9.41 -12.44 -2.52
C ILE A 85 -10.43 -12.92 -1.49
N ARG A 86 -10.22 -14.12 -0.94
CA ARG A 86 -11.11 -14.69 0.07
C ARG A 86 -11.10 -13.86 1.35
N ASP A 87 -9.92 -13.55 1.86
CA ASP A 87 -9.80 -12.87 3.15
C ASP A 87 -10.29 -11.43 3.07
N ARG A 88 -10.06 -10.78 1.92
CA ARG A 88 -10.59 -9.45 1.68
C ARG A 88 -12.12 -9.48 1.66
N ALA A 89 -12.70 -10.43 0.94
CA ALA A 89 -14.15 -10.56 0.86
C ALA A 89 -14.76 -10.81 2.24
N GLU A 90 -14.12 -11.64 3.06
CA GLU A 90 -14.61 -11.89 4.41
C GLU A 90 -14.56 -10.61 5.26
N SER A 91 -13.51 -9.80 5.10
CA SER A 91 -13.39 -8.54 5.84
C SER A 91 -14.46 -7.54 5.44
N GLU A 92 -15.08 -7.71 4.28
CA GLU A 92 -16.10 -6.81 3.75
C GLU A 92 -17.51 -7.41 3.80
N LYS A 93 -17.70 -8.47 4.56
CA LYS A 93 -19.02 -9.13 4.63
C LYS A 93 -20.12 -8.19 5.15
N ASP A 94 -19.76 -7.19 5.93
CA ASP A 94 -20.71 -6.21 6.46
C ASP A 94 -20.66 -4.89 5.66
N GLY A 95 -20.10 -4.92 4.47
CA GLY A 95 -19.99 -3.78 3.58
C GLY A 95 -18.55 -3.40 3.28
N PRO A 96 -18.35 -2.51 2.29
CA PRO A 96 -17.01 -2.09 1.91
C PRO A 96 -16.35 -1.27 3.02
N LEU A 97 -15.03 -1.35 3.09
CA LEU A 97 -14.24 -0.58 4.06
C LEU A 97 -13.67 0.70 3.43
N VAL A 98 -13.45 0.70 2.12
CA VAL A 98 -12.81 1.81 1.40
C VAL A 98 -13.83 2.48 0.49
N ALA A 99 -14.03 3.79 0.69
CA ALA A 99 -14.93 4.58 -0.15
C ALA A 99 -14.25 4.99 -1.45
N ARG A 100 -12.96 5.38 -1.38
CA ARG A 100 -12.17 5.71 -2.56
C ARG A 100 -10.69 5.61 -2.27
N LEU A 101 -9.92 5.48 -3.33
CA LEU A 101 -8.49 5.25 -3.25
C LEU A 101 -7.79 6.19 -4.22
N TYR A 102 -6.67 6.75 -3.75
CA TYR A 102 -5.78 7.57 -4.58
C TYR A 102 -4.39 6.95 -4.53
N ASN A 103 -3.65 7.00 -5.63
CA ASN A 103 -2.26 6.58 -5.60
C ASN A 103 -1.41 7.45 -6.53
N GLN A 104 -0.12 7.53 -6.19
CA GLN A 104 0.87 8.21 -7.01
C GLN A 104 2.14 7.40 -6.96
N PHE A 105 2.86 7.37 -8.07
CA PHE A 105 4.19 6.78 -8.08
C PHE A 105 5.22 7.90 -7.95
N TRP A 106 6.19 7.71 -7.06
CA TRP A 106 7.20 8.71 -6.73
C TRP A 106 8.59 8.16 -7.02
N ARG A 107 9.43 9.05 -7.53
CA ARG A 107 10.85 8.79 -7.73
C ARG A 107 11.59 9.76 -6.83
N ALA A 108 12.55 9.25 -6.04
CA ALA A 108 13.31 10.11 -5.15
C ALA A 108 14.12 11.13 -5.98
N THR A 109 14.20 12.34 -5.46
CA THR A 109 15.10 13.35 -6.03
C THR A 109 16.54 13.02 -5.65
N ASP A 110 17.50 13.61 -6.35
CA ASP A 110 18.91 13.37 -6.07
C ASP A 110 19.29 13.77 -4.64
N TYR A 111 18.61 14.77 -4.10
CA TYR A 111 18.90 15.28 -2.76
C TYR A 111 18.01 14.65 -1.68
N SER A 112 17.20 13.67 -2.01
CA SER A 112 16.35 13.02 -1.02
C SER A 112 17.18 12.13 -0.10
N PRO A 113 17.02 12.24 1.23
CA PRO A 113 17.72 11.35 2.15
C PRO A 113 17.22 9.90 2.03
N MET A 114 15.98 9.69 1.60
CA MET A 114 15.43 8.35 1.38
C MET A 114 15.36 8.09 -0.11
N LYS A 115 15.93 6.98 -0.51
CA LYS A 115 15.96 6.60 -1.93
C LYS A 115 15.63 5.12 -2.12
#